data_f18894e932bf855c53509a427909e54b
#
_entry.id   f18894e932bf855c53509a427909e54b
#
_cell.length_a   1.000
_cell.length_b   1.000
_cell.length_c   1.000
_cell.angle_alpha   90.00
_cell.angle_beta   90.00
_cell.angle_gamma   90.00
#
_symmetry.space_group_name_H-M   'P 1'
#
loop_
_entity.id
_entity.type
_entity.pdbx_description
1 polymer ?
#
loop_
_entity_poly.entity_id
_entity_poly.type
_entity_poly.pdbx_seq_one_letter_code
_entity_poly.pdbx_strand_id
1 'polypeptide(L)'
;MQKLEKQFHIHCVPGDVGRYCILPGDPGRVPAIAALFDDAHQMAYNREFNVWTGTLLGEKVTACSTGIGGPSAAIAMEELHKCGADTFIRTGTCGGIDLNVQSGDIVVATGAIRFEHTSLEYAPIEFPAVADWEITNALVDATKAMGYPLHIGVVQCKDSFYGQHSPDASPVSYELKAKWESWKRLGVKASEMESAALFVEAAALGCRCGSCFHVIWNQEREAAGLDQKMSEDTSASVKVAVEGLKRLIEADRKAGR
;
A
#
# COMPACT_ATOMS: atom_id res chain seq x y z
N MET A 1 22.90 -16.87 24.75
CA MET A 1 22.17 -15.91 23.92
C MET A 1 21.81 -16.60 22.61
N GLN A 2 20.51 -16.77 22.35
CA GLN A 2 20.06 -17.30 21.07
C GLN A 2 20.44 -16.28 19.99
N LYS A 3 21.15 -16.73 18.95
CA LYS A 3 21.55 -15.85 17.83
C LYS A 3 20.25 -15.45 17.12
N LEU A 4 19.90 -14.16 17.13
CA LEU A 4 18.73 -13.65 16.39
C LEU A 4 18.92 -13.97 14.92
N GLU A 5 17.93 -14.63 14.30
CA GLU A 5 18.02 -15.07 12.91
C GLU A 5 17.77 -13.88 11.99
N LYS A 6 18.76 -13.60 11.13
CA LYS A 6 18.70 -12.56 10.12
C LYS A 6 17.76 -12.99 8.99
N GLN A 7 16.77 -12.15 8.67
CA GLN A 7 15.85 -12.43 7.58
C GLN A 7 16.58 -12.41 6.23
N PHE A 8 16.14 -13.29 5.32
CA PHE A 8 16.88 -13.57 4.10
C PHE A 8 16.85 -12.42 3.07
N HIS A 9 15.68 -11.75 2.94
CA HIS A 9 15.51 -10.71 1.92
C HIS A 9 15.73 -9.31 2.50
N ILE A 10 15.05 -8.94 3.59
CA ILE A 10 15.19 -7.59 4.16
C ILE A 10 16.48 -7.39 4.96
N HIS A 11 17.22 -8.44 5.28
CA HIS A 11 18.49 -8.43 6.01
C HIS A 11 18.41 -7.85 7.43
N CYS A 12 17.23 -7.77 8.03
CA CYS A 12 17.01 -7.32 9.41
C CYS A 12 16.88 -8.51 10.38
N VAL A 13 17.05 -8.23 11.68
CA VAL A 13 16.80 -9.15 12.79
C VAL A 13 15.70 -8.60 13.68
N PRO A 14 15.06 -9.43 14.56
CA PRO A 14 14.13 -8.93 15.58
C PRO A 14 14.74 -7.80 16.41
N GLY A 15 14.00 -6.69 16.51
CA GLY A 15 14.45 -5.44 17.15
C GLY A 15 15.02 -4.38 16.23
N ASP A 16 15.39 -4.69 14.99
CA ASP A 16 15.83 -3.70 14.00
C ASP A 16 14.67 -2.85 13.50
N VAL A 17 13.46 -3.43 13.41
CA VAL A 17 12.26 -2.78 12.90
C VAL A 17 11.32 -2.35 14.01
N GLY A 18 10.48 -1.36 13.73
CA GLY A 18 9.40 -0.94 14.60
C GLY A 18 8.14 -1.79 14.39
N ARG A 19 7.22 -1.70 15.36
CA ARG A 19 5.89 -2.31 15.30
C ARG A 19 5.07 -1.79 14.10
N TYR A 20 5.27 -0.52 13.76
CA TYR A 20 4.56 0.20 12.71
C TYR A 20 5.44 0.35 11.47
N CYS A 21 4.93 -0.08 10.32
CA CYS A 21 5.66 -0.03 9.06
C CYS A 21 4.92 0.73 7.97
N ILE A 22 5.65 1.58 7.22
CA ILE A 22 5.17 2.19 5.97
C ILE A 22 5.83 1.47 4.79
N LEU A 23 5.01 1.02 3.85
CA LEU A 23 5.41 0.16 2.73
C LEU A 23 5.23 0.88 1.39
N PRO A 24 6.22 1.66 0.89
CA PRO A 24 6.25 2.09 -0.50
C PRO A 24 6.67 0.94 -1.43
N GLY A 25 6.27 0.96 -2.70
CA GLY A 25 6.79 0.01 -3.69
C GLY A 25 8.24 0.33 -4.09
N ASP A 26 8.49 1.59 -4.42
CA ASP A 26 9.78 2.09 -4.92
C ASP A 26 10.78 2.30 -3.77
N PRO A 27 11.98 1.65 -3.80
CA PRO A 27 13.03 1.87 -2.82
C PRO A 27 13.54 3.32 -2.78
N GLY A 28 13.40 4.07 -3.87
CA GLY A 28 13.75 5.49 -3.92
C GLY A 28 12.88 6.40 -3.05
N ARG A 29 11.66 5.96 -2.69
CA ARG A 29 10.75 6.72 -1.80
C ARG A 29 11.07 6.53 -0.31
N VAL A 30 11.76 5.47 0.07
CA VAL A 30 12.04 5.16 1.48
C VAL A 30 12.79 6.29 2.19
N PRO A 31 13.86 6.89 1.63
CA PRO A 31 14.53 8.02 2.27
C PRO A 31 13.61 9.23 2.49
N ALA A 32 12.70 9.52 1.56
CA ALA A 32 11.76 10.63 1.69
C ALA A 32 10.72 10.39 2.80
N ILE A 33 10.30 9.15 3.00
CA ILE A 33 9.44 8.75 4.12
C ILE A 33 10.23 8.86 5.43
N ALA A 34 11.44 8.29 5.47
CA ALA A 34 12.31 8.28 6.63
C ALA A 34 12.71 9.69 7.09
N ALA A 35 12.83 10.64 6.16
CA ALA A 35 13.10 12.05 6.50
C ALA A 35 11.97 12.71 7.32
N LEU A 36 10.80 12.08 7.45
CA LEU A 36 9.69 12.51 8.30
C LEU A 36 9.70 11.82 9.69
N PHE A 37 10.65 10.94 9.96
CA PHE A 37 10.87 10.28 11.25
C PHE A 37 11.96 11.01 12.03
N ASP A 38 11.91 10.91 13.34
CA ASP A 38 13.01 11.36 14.21
C ASP A 38 14.10 10.28 14.23
N ASP A 39 15.37 10.68 14.23
CA ASP A 39 16.57 9.83 14.32
C ASP A 39 16.62 8.67 13.29
N ALA A 40 16.08 8.89 12.11
CA ALA A 40 16.00 7.88 11.08
C ALA A 40 17.37 7.47 10.52
N HIS A 41 17.58 6.18 10.37
CA HIS A 41 18.79 5.61 9.77
C HIS A 41 18.49 4.35 8.96
N GLN A 42 19.33 4.08 7.98
CA GLN A 42 19.20 2.90 7.13
C GLN A 42 19.66 1.65 7.89
N MET A 43 18.77 0.68 8.02
CA MET A 43 19.07 -0.61 8.64
C MET A 43 19.71 -1.59 7.66
N ALA A 44 19.13 -1.66 6.45
CA ALA A 44 19.59 -2.56 5.39
C ALA A 44 19.13 -2.07 4.02
N TYR A 45 19.84 -2.50 2.99
CA TYR A 45 19.37 -2.40 1.60
C TYR A 45 19.83 -3.65 0.85
N ASN A 46 18.88 -4.45 0.42
CA ASN A 46 19.14 -5.68 -0.33
C ASN A 46 18.04 -5.88 -1.37
N ARG A 47 18.40 -6.10 -2.61
CA ARG A 47 17.48 -6.20 -3.74
C ARG A 47 16.57 -4.95 -3.82
N GLU A 48 15.25 -5.15 -3.89
CA GLU A 48 14.23 -4.10 -3.85
C GLU A 48 13.87 -3.62 -2.43
N PHE A 49 14.41 -4.26 -1.39
CA PHE A 49 14.08 -3.97 0.02
C PHE A 49 15.07 -2.99 0.61
N ASN A 50 14.68 -1.73 0.72
CA ASN A 50 15.40 -0.64 1.39
C ASN A 50 14.71 -0.39 2.73
N VAL A 51 15.38 -0.66 3.85
CA VAL A 51 14.81 -0.61 5.20
C VAL A 51 15.42 0.53 5.99
N TRP A 52 14.59 1.45 6.46
CA TRP A 52 14.96 2.53 7.35
C TRP A 52 14.11 2.51 8.60
N THR A 53 14.72 2.72 9.75
CA THR A 53 14.03 2.77 11.04
C THR A 53 14.35 4.09 11.74
N GLY A 54 13.36 4.64 12.42
CA GLY A 54 13.43 5.85 13.22
C GLY A 54 12.34 5.86 14.28
N THR A 55 11.92 7.04 14.74
CA THR A 55 10.82 7.17 15.69
C THR A 55 9.77 8.18 15.22
N LEU A 56 8.52 7.96 15.62
CA LEU A 56 7.41 8.92 15.52
C LEU A 56 6.70 8.96 16.86
N LEU A 57 6.56 10.14 17.43
CA LEU A 57 5.94 10.32 18.75
C LEU A 57 6.60 9.43 19.83
N GLY A 58 7.88 9.09 19.67
CA GLY A 58 8.63 8.20 20.57
C GLY A 58 8.41 6.70 20.36
N GLU A 59 7.59 6.29 19.39
CA GLU A 59 7.44 4.89 18.97
C GLU A 59 8.40 4.57 17.83
N LYS A 60 9.01 3.38 17.88
CA LYS A 60 9.85 2.89 16.79
C LYS A 60 8.99 2.60 15.56
N VAL A 61 9.36 3.18 14.43
CA VAL A 61 8.67 3.03 13.14
C VAL A 61 9.67 2.66 12.06
N THR A 62 9.19 1.98 11.01
CA THR A 62 10.03 1.53 9.90
C THR A 62 9.40 1.91 8.56
N ALA A 63 10.22 2.30 7.60
CA ALA A 63 9.87 2.36 6.20
C ALA A 63 10.63 1.26 5.45
N CYS A 64 9.92 0.43 4.71
CA CYS A 64 10.52 -0.64 3.91
C CYS A 64 9.88 -0.69 2.53
N SER A 65 10.69 -0.61 1.46
CA SER A 65 10.17 -0.82 0.11
C SER A 65 9.80 -2.28 -0.13
N THR A 66 8.77 -2.48 -0.95
CA THR A 66 8.23 -3.82 -1.26
C THR A 66 8.57 -4.29 -2.67
N GLY A 67 9.13 -3.43 -3.53
CA GLY A 67 9.13 -3.70 -4.97
C GLY A 67 7.72 -3.63 -5.55
N ILE A 68 7.50 -4.26 -6.69
CA ILE A 68 6.23 -4.30 -7.43
C ILE A 68 5.60 -5.70 -7.32
N GLY A 69 4.30 -5.73 -7.02
CA GLY A 69 3.47 -6.92 -7.08
C GLY A 69 3.40 -7.73 -5.79
N GLY A 70 2.39 -8.59 -5.72
CA GLY A 70 2.05 -9.38 -4.55
C GLY A 70 3.21 -10.21 -3.99
N PRO A 71 3.93 -11.01 -4.78
CA PRO A 71 5.00 -11.88 -4.26
C PRO A 71 6.10 -11.12 -3.52
N SER A 72 6.56 -9.99 -4.07
CA SER A 72 7.60 -9.19 -3.43
C SER A 72 7.08 -8.48 -2.18
N ALA A 73 5.85 -7.96 -2.22
CA ALA A 73 5.23 -7.30 -1.09
C ALA A 73 4.99 -8.28 0.08
N ALA A 74 4.57 -9.51 -0.21
CA ALA A 74 4.37 -10.56 0.78
C ALA A 74 5.69 -10.94 1.47
N ILE A 75 6.77 -11.11 0.74
CA ILE A 75 8.09 -11.35 1.34
C ILE A 75 8.45 -10.25 2.34
N ALA A 76 8.23 -8.99 1.97
CA ALA A 76 8.54 -7.86 2.86
C ALA A 76 7.71 -7.92 4.14
N MET A 77 6.39 -8.13 4.05
CA MET A 77 5.48 -8.16 5.20
C MET A 77 5.81 -9.34 6.13
N GLU A 78 5.98 -10.56 5.59
CA GLU A 78 6.37 -11.75 6.36
C GLU A 78 7.65 -11.51 7.17
N GLU A 79 8.70 -11.02 6.52
CA GLU A 79 9.98 -10.85 7.18
C GLU A 79 9.99 -9.67 8.17
N LEU A 80 9.26 -8.59 7.89
CA LEU A 80 9.04 -7.50 8.85
C LEU A 80 8.24 -7.98 10.06
N HIS A 81 7.21 -8.82 9.83
CA HIS A 81 6.42 -9.43 10.91
C HIS A 81 7.30 -10.33 11.80
N LYS A 82 8.16 -11.17 11.22
CA LYS A 82 9.14 -11.97 11.98
C LYS A 82 10.13 -11.11 12.78
N CYS A 83 10.35 -9.88 12.38
CA CYS A 83 11.17 -8.91 13.12
C CYS A 83 10.38 -8.11 14.17
N GLY A 84 9.06 -8.29 14.29
CA GLY A 84 8.21 -7.70 15.32
C GLY A 84 7.20 -6.66 14.83
N ALA A 85 7.06 -6.44 13.53
CA ALA A 85 6.03 -5.56 12.98
C ALA A 85 4.64 -6.24 12.98
N ASP A 86 3.58 -5.48 13.28
CA ASP A 86 2.20 -5.95 13.28
C ASP A 86 1.20 -4.98 12.65
N THR A 87 1.67 -3.81 12.20
CA THR A 87 0.83 -2.74 11.68
C THR A 87 1.47 -2.12 10.46
N PHE A 88 0.78 -2.19 9.33
CA PHE A 88 1.33 -1.85 8.02
C PHE A 88 0.46 -0.83 7.28
N ILE A 89 1.08 0.24 6.77
CA ILE A 89 0.45 1.20 5.87
C ILE A 89 1.15 1.13 4.51
N ARG A 90 0.45 0.61 3.51
CA ARG A 90 0.90 0.69 2.12
C ARG A 90 0.71 2.12 1.60
N THR A 91 1.76 2.74 1.08
CA THR A 91 1.65 3.99 0.33
C THR A 91 2.24 3.81 -1.06
N GLY A 92 1.48 4.19 -2.08
CA GLY A 92 1.89 3.94 -3.45
C GLY A 92 1.26 4.89 -4.45
N THR A 93 1.32 4.49 -5.71
CA THR A 93 0.66 5.13 -6.83
C THR A 93 -0.44 4.25 -7.39
N CYS A 94 -1.44 4.86 -7.99
CA CYS A 94 -2.52 4.14 -8.67
C CYS A 94 -2.93 4.84 -9.96
N GLY A 95 -3.59 4.11 -10.84
CA GLY A 95 -4.36 4.65 -11.96
C GLY A 95 -5.83 4.78 -11.57
N GLY A 96 -6.47 5.92 -11.81
CA GLY A 96 -7.90 6.09 -11.56
C GLY A 96 -8.76 5.21 -12.48
N ILE A 97 -9.91 4.75 -12.00
CA ILE A 97 -10.95 4.03 -12.75
C ILE A 97 -12.25 4.83 -12.76
N ASP A 98 -12.73 5.25 -11.58
CA ASP A 98 -13.91 6.11 -11.44
C ASP A 98 -13.62 7.48 -12.07
N LEU A 99 -14.53 8.01 -12.89
CA LEU A 99 -14.37 9.28 -13.59
C LEU A 99 -14.22 10.49 -12.65
N ASN A 100 -14.67 10.38 -11.40
CA ASN A 100 -14.49 11.44 -10.42
C ASN A 100 -13.07 11.47 -9.81
N VAL A 101 -12.31 10.39 -9.95
CA VAL A 101 -10.92 10.28 -9.46
C VAL A 101 -9.99 10.97 -10.44
N GLN A 102 -9.31 12.03 -10.01
CA GLN A 102 -8.42 12.82 -10.84
C GLN A 102 -6.96 12.61 -10.46
N SER A 103 -6.06 12.91 -11.40
CA SER A 103 -4.62 12.92 -11.12
C SER A 103 -4.29 13.93 -10.03
N GLY A 104 -3.49 13.52 -9.05
CA GLY A 104 -3.16 14.31 -7.87
C GLY A 104 -4.05 14.02 -6.65
N ASP A 105 -5.20 13.36 -6.84
CA ASP A 105 -6.07 12.98 -5.73
C ASP A 105 -5.47 11.85 -4.90
N ILE A 106 -5.99 11.69 -3.67
CA ILE A 106 -5.67 10.59 -2.77
C ILE A 106 -6.82 9.57 -2.77
N VAL A 107 -6.47 8.31 -2.96
CA VAL A 107 -7.39 7.17 -2.80
C VAL A 107 -7.01 6.40 -1.54
N VAL A 108 -7.97 6.22 -0.62
CA VAL A 108 -7.83 5.33 0.55
C VAL A 108 -8.68 4.08 0.29
N ALA A 109 -8.03 2.92 0.28
CA ALA A 109 -8.71 1.67 -0.01
C ALA A 109 -9.45 1.13 1.22
N THR A 110 -10.71 0.71 1.02
CA THR A 110 -11.49 -0.05 2.01
C THR A 110 -11.39 -1.56 1.81
N GLY A 111 -10.94 -1.96 0.65
CA GLY A 111 -10.72 -3.34 0.23
C GLY A 111 -10.16 -3.38 -1.18
N ALA A 112 -9.77 -4.56 -1.63
CA ALA A 112 -9.18 -4.75 -2.94
C ALA A 112 -9.78 -5.94 -3.68
N ILE A 113 -9.94 -5.82 -5.00
CA ILE A 113 -10.27 -6.94 -5.88
C ILE A 113 -9.04 -7.86 -5.96
N ARG A 114 -9.24 -9.13 -5.65
CA ARG A 114 -8.21 -10.18 -5.70
C ARG A 114 -8.04 -10.68 -7.15
N PHE A 115 -7.51 -9.81 -8.03
CA PHE A 115 -7.16 -10.16 -9.41
C PHE A 115 -5.64 -10.38 -9.54
N GLU A 116 -5.09 -11.04 -8.54
CA GLU A 116 -3.70 -11.46 -8.40
C GLU A 116 -3.68 -12.86 -7.76
N HIS A 117 -2.55 -13.51 -7.73
CA HIS A 117 -2.47 -14.91 -7.29
C HIS A 117 -1.89 -15.08 -5.88
N THR A 118 -1.08 -14.15 -5.39
CA THR A 118 -0.39 -14.26 -4.09
C THR A 118 -1.36 -14.45 -2.94
N SER A 119 -2.46 -13.70 -2.92
CA SER A 119 -3.46 -13.82 -1.85
C SER A 119 -4.14 -15.19 -1.79
N LEU A 120 -4.18 -15.94 -2.92
CA LEU A 120 -4.76 -17.29 -2.96
C LEU A 120 -3.90 -18.32 -2.24
N GLU A 121 -2.63 -18.04 -2.03
CA GLU A 121 -1.72 -18.90 -1.25
C GLU A 121 -1.85 -18.65 0.27
N TYR A 122 -2.48 -17.55 0.69
CA TYR A 122 -2.75 -17.22 2.10
C TYR A 122 -4.18 -17.54 2.54
N ALA A 123 -5.16 -17.40 1.66
CA ALA A 123 -6.57 -17.65 1.98
C ALA A 123 -7.38 -18.04 0.75
N PRO A 124 -8.48 -18.85 0.91
CA PRO A 124 -9.37 -19.19 -0.21
C PRO A 124 -9.99 -17.94 -0.82
N ILE A 125 -10.45 -18.02 -2.09
CA ILE A 125 -10.92 -16.87 -2.86
C ILE A 125 -12.14 -16.18 -2.22
N GLU A 126 -12.94 -16.92 -1.47
CA GLU A 126 -14.13 -16.41 -0.78
C GLU A 126 -13.77 -15.48 0.40
N PHE A 127 -12.54 -15.55 0.93
CA PHE A 127 -12.08 -14.61 1.96
C PHE A 127 -11.81 -13.25 1.32
N PRO A 128 -12.47 -12.17 1.75
CA PRO A 128 -12.32 -10.87 1.12
C PRO A 128 -11.00 -10.19 1.49
N ALA A 129 -10.39 -9.48 0.55
CA ALA A 129 -9.26 -8.59 0.82
C ALA A 129 -9.77 -7.26 1.37
N VAL A 130 -9.88 -7.15 2.70
CA VAL A 130 -10.44 -5.99 3.41
C VAL A 130 -9.31 -5.25 4.16
N ALA A 131 -9.28 -3.94 4.00
CA ALA A 131 -8.37 -3.10 4.77
C ALA A 131 -8.79 -3.02 6.25
N ASP A 132 -7.81 -2.88 7.14
CA ASP A 132 -8.08 -2.64 8.55
C ASP A 132 -8.85 -1.33 8.75
N TRP A 133 -9.91 -1.39 9.58
CA TRP A 133 -10.82 -0.25 9.79
C TRP A 133 -10.15 0.93 10.49
N GLU A 134 -9.32 0.67 11.50
CA GLU A 134 -8.67 1.73 12.27
C GLU A 134 -7.64 2.47 11.40
N ILE A 135 -6.87 1.72 10.59
CA ILE A 135 -5.92 2.29 9.64
C ILE A 135 -6.65 3.09 8.56
N THR A 136 -7.72 2.53 8.00
CA THR A 136 -8.53 3.23 6.99
C THR A 136 -9.04 4.57 7.51
N ASN A 137 -9.60 4.60 8.73
CA ASN A 137 -10.07 5.85 9.34
C ASN A 137 -8.94 6.84 9.60
N ALA A 138 -7.80 6.37 10.11
CA ALA A 138 -6.64 7.24 10.36
C ALA A 138 -6.14 7.89 9.07
N LEU A 139 -6.10 7.15 7.95
CA LEU A 139 -5.71 7.67 6.62
C LEU A 139 -6.74 8.66 6.06
N VAL A 140 -8.03 8.36 6.21
CA VAL A 140 -9.13 9.25 5.80
C VAL A 140 -9.06 10.57 6.57
N ASP A 141 -8.90 10.53 7.88
CA ASP A 141 -8.83 11.72 8.73
C ASP A 141 -7.56 12.53 8.48
N ALA A 142 -6.42 11.86 8.22
CA ALA A 142 -5.17 12.50 7.82
C ALA A 142 -5.35 13.25 6.49
N THR A 143 -5.94 12.60 5.49
CA THR A 143 -6.17 13.19 4.16
C THR A 143 -7.06 14.43 4.25
N LYS A 144 -8.18 14.35 4.99
CA LYS A 144 -9.10 15.47 5.21
C LYS A 144 -8.43 16.63 5.95
N ALA A 145 -7.68 16.33 7.02
CA ALA A 145 -7.00 17.36 7.81
C ALA A 145 -5.93 18.10 6.99
N MET A 146 -5.32 17.45 6.02
CA MET A 146 -4.36 18.06 5.10
C MET A 146 -4.99 18.76 3.90
N GLY A 147 -6.32 18.68 3.73
CA GLY A 147 -7.07 19.34 2.66
C GLY A 147 -6.85 18.73 1.27
N TYR A 148 -6.40 17.49 1.17
CA TYR A 148 -6.26 16.81 -0.13
C TYR A 148 -7.62 16.28 -0.61
N PRO A 149 -7.88 16.31 -1.94
CA PRO A 149 -9.01 15.61 -2.52
C PRO A 149 -8.95 14.11 -2.20
N LEU A 150 -10.07 13.54 -1.72
CA LEU A 150 -10.12 12.20 -1.15
C LEU A 150 -11.19 11.35 -1.82
N HIS A 151 -10.80 10.15 -2.22
CA HIS A 151 -11.71 9.08 -2.63
C HIS A 151 -11.53 7.87 -1.71
N ILE A 152 -12.66 7.29 -1.30
CA ILE A 152 -12.67 6.12 -0.41
C ILE A 152 -13.42 5.01 -1.12
N GLY A 153 -12.87 3.80 -1.17
CA GLY A 153 -13.55 2.66 -1.77
C GLY A 153 -12.63 1.52 -2.16
N VAL A 154 -13.21 0.59 -2.92
CA VAL A 154 -12.50 -0.59 -3.40
C VAL A 154 -11.52 -0.21 -4.50
N VAL A 155 -10.32 -0.79 -4.46
CA VAL A 155 -9.31 -0.72 -5.53
C VAL A 155 -9.18 -2.06 -6.25
N GLN A 156 -8.73 -2.04 -7.50
CA GLN A 156 -8.40 -3.25 -8.24
C GLN A 156 -6.92 -3.55 -8.03
N CYS A 157 -6.61 -4.76 -7.55
CA CYS A 157 -5.24 -5.26 -7.43
C CYS A 157 -4.97 -6.33 -8.49
N LYS A 158 -3.87 -6.22 -9.23
CA LYS A 158 -3.55 -7.08 -10.36
C LYS A 158 -2.08 -7.49 -10.40
N ASP A 159 -1.78 -8.60 -11.08
CA ASP A 159 -0.41 -9.06 -11.36
C ASP A 159 0.18 -8.47 -12.64
N SER A 160 -0.64 -8.20 -13.65
CA SER A 160 -0.15 -7.73 -14.93
C SER A 160 -0.43 -6.25 -15.18
N PHE A 161 0.63 -5.43 -15.18
CA PHE A 161 0.54 -4.02 -15.55
C PHE A 161 0.04 -3.85 -16.99
N TYR A 162 0.62 -4.56 -17.93
CA TYR A 162 0.27 -4.46 -19.37
C TYR A 162 -1.05 -5.15 -19.70
N GLY A 163 -1.55 -6.06 -18.86
CA GLY A 163 -2.90 -6.61 -18.99
C GLY A 163 -3.99 -5.53 -18.86
N GLN A 164 -3.70 -4.44 -18.14
CA GLN A 164 -4.58 -3.26 -18.07
C GLN A 164 -4.28 -2.25 -19.16
N HIS A 165 -3.01 -1.87 -19.35
CA HIS A 165 -2.64 -0.72 -20.21
C HIS A 165 -2.51 -1.06 -21.69
N SER A 166 -2.40 -2.34 -22.04
CA SER A 166 -2.31 -2.82 -23.41
C SER A 166 -3.09 -4.13 -23.60
N PRO A 167 -4.38 -4.19 -23.17
CA PRO A 167 -5.14 -5.44 -23.16
C PRO A 167 -5.30 -6.04 -24.56
N ASP A 168 -5.33 -5.22 -25.62
CA ASP A 168 -5.47 -5.68 -27.00
C ASP A 168 -4.31 -6.54 -27.48
N ALA A 169 -3.14 -6.37 -26.91
CA ALA A 169 -1.96 -7.18 -27.21
C ALA A 169 -1.99 -8.56 -26.50
N SER A 170 -2.92 -8.78 -25.58
CA SER A 170 -3.02 -10.02 -24.80
C SER A 170 -3.89 -11.07 -25.51
N PRO A 171 -3.48 -12.36 -25.51
CA PRO A 171 -4.33 -13.45 -25.99
C PRO A 171 -5.68 -13.57 -25.25
N VAL A 172 -5.77 -13.10 -24.01
CA VAL A 172 -6.98 -13.10 -23.16
C VAL A 172 -7.65 -11.72 -23.11
N SER A 173 -7.45 -10.89 -24.13
CA SER A 173 -8.00 -9.53 -24.24
C SER A 173 -9.49 -9.44 -23.92
N TYR A 174 -10.29 -10.39 -24.39
CA TYR A 174 -11.72 -10.44 -24.17
C TYR A 174 -12.09 -10.54 -22.68
N GLU A 175 -11.35 -11.32 -21.92
CA GLU A 175 -11.56 -11.50 -20.47
C GLU A 175 -11.14 -10.25 -19.71
N LEU A 176 -9.95 -9.70 -20.01
CA LEU A 176 -9.43 -8.51 -19.37
C LEU A 176 -10.37 -7.32 -19.54
N LYS A 177 -10.86 -7.08 -20.77
CA LYS A 177 -11.80 -6.00 -21.07
C LYS A 177 -13.16 -6.20 -20.40
N ALA A 178 -13.69 -7.42 -20.39
CA ALA A 178 -14.97 -7.73 -19.75
C ALA A 178 -14.90 -7.52 -18.22
N LYS A 179 -13.81 -7.94 -17.57
CA LYS A 179 -13.56 -7.70 -16.15
C LYS A 179 -13.42 -6.22 -15.85
N TRP A 180 -12.63 -5.49 -16.66
CA TRP A 180 -12.44 -4.05 -16.49
C TRP A 180 -13.78 -3.30 -16.55
N GLU A 181 -14.63 -3.60 -17.52
CA GLU A 181 -15.95 -3.00 -17.63
C GLU A 181 -16.84 -3.33 -16.40
N SER A 182 -16.73 -4.54 -15.85
CA SER A 182 -17.43 -4.90 -14.62
C SER A 182 -16.96 -4.07 -13.43
N TRP A 183 -15.67 -3.84 -13.28
CA TRP A 183 -15.11 -3.02 -12.20
C TRP A 183 -15.55 -1.56 -12.28
N LYS A 184 -15.60 -1.00 -13.48
CA LYS A 184 -16.16 0.35 -13.71
C LYS A 184 -17.61 0.43 -13.22
N ARG A 185 -18.45 -0.53 -13.58
CA ARG A 185 -19.85 -0.59 -13.16
C ARG A 185 -20.03 -0.80 -11.66
N LEU A 186 -19.09 -1.46 -11.01
CA LEU A 186 -19.05 -1.64 -9.56
C LEU A 186 -18.53 -0.41 -8.80
N GLY A 187 -18.08 0.63 -9.50
CA GLY A 187 -17.61 1.87 -8.88
C GLY A 187 -16.23 1.75 -8.23
N VAL A 188 -15.39 0.83 -8.73
CA VAL A 188 -14.01 0.68 -8.27
C VAL A 188 -13.25 1.98 -8.52
N LYS A 189 -12.49 2.46 -7.50
CA LYS A 189 -11.90 3.80 -7.52
C LYS A 189 -10.63 3.86 -8.33
N ALA A 190 -9.75 2.91 -8.15
CA ALA A 190 -8.42 2.93 -8.75
C ALA A 190 -7.85 1.52 -8.91
N SER A 191 -6.73 1.43 -9.64
CA SER A 191 -5.99 0.20 -9.90
C SER A 191 -4.55 0.32 -9.40
N GLU A 192 -4.08 -0.73 -8.70
CA GLU A 192 -2.72 -0.88 -8.17
C GLU A 192 -2.30 -2.36 -8.19
N MET A 193 -1.24 -2.78 -7.49
CA MET A 193 -0.69 -4.13 -7.69
C MET A 193 -0.38 -4.92 -6.41
N GLU A 194 -0.66 -4.44 -5.19
CA GLU A 194 -0.21 -5.07 -3.95
C GLU A 194 -1.27 -5.22 -2.84
N SER A 195 -2.30 -4.37 -2.80
CA SER A 195 -3.20 -4.28 -1.65
C SER A 195 -3.96 -5.57 -1.35
N ALA A 196 -4.39 -6.33 -2.37
CA ALA A 196 -5.13 -7.56 -2.10
C ALA A 196 -4.25 -8.59 -1.40
N ALA A 197 -3.01 -8.78 -1.88
CA ALA A 197 -2.04 -9.66 -1.25
C ALA A 197 -1.78 -9.23 0.20
N LEU A 198 -1.44 -7.95 0.43
CA LEU A 198 -1.11 -7.43 1.75
C LEU A 198 -2.29 -7.49 2.74
N PHE A 199 -3.53 -7.23 2.31
CA PHE A 199 -4.69 -7.29 3.21
C PHE A 199 -5.00 -8.73 3.64
N VAL A 200 -4.91 -9.67 2.71
CA VAL A 200 -5.17 -11.09 3.01
C VAL A 200 -4.05 -11.69 3.85
N GLU A 201 -2.79 -11.39 3.50
CA GLU A 201 -1.62 -11.80 4.27
C GLU A 201 -1.65 -11.25 5.70
N ALA A 202 -1.94 -9.95 5.87
CA ALA A 202 -2.07 -9.36 7.20
C ALA A 202 -3.12 -10.08 8.05
N ALA A 203 -4.28 -10.43 7.47
CA ALA A 203 -5.29 -11.22 8.17
C ALA A 203 -4.77 -12.61 8.56
N ALA A 204 -4.02 -13.29 7.68
CA ALA A 204 -3.41 -14.60 7.97
C ALA A 204 -2.36 -14.53 9.07
N LEU A 205 -1.61 -13.43 9.16
CA LEU A 205 -0.57 -13.20 10.18
C LEU A 205 -1.13 -12.58 11.49
N GLY A 206 -2.43 -12.24 11.54
CA GLY A 206 -3.00 -11.53 12.69
C GLY A 206 -2.53 -10.09 12.81
N CYS A 207 -2.15 -9.45 11.70
CA CYS A 207 -1.67 -8.09 11.59
C CYS A 207 -2.76 -7.13 11.09
N ARG A 208 -2.50 -5.83 11.19
CA ARG A 208 -3.34 -4.77 10.60
C ARG A 208 -2.68 -4.22 9.34
N CYS A 209 -3.45 -4.06 8.25
CA CYS A 209 -2.95 -3.43 7.03
C CYS A 209 -4.01 -2.53 6.40
N GLY A 210 -3.56 -1.36 5.92
CA GLY A 210 -4.37 -0.43 5.13
C GLY A 210 -3.53 0.24 4.06
N SER A 211 -4.16 0.95 3.11
CA SER A 211 -3.42 1.58 2.02
C SER A 211 -3.98 2.92 1.58
N CYS A 212 -3.08 3.82 1.16
CA CYS A 212 -3.39 5.07 0.49
C CYS A 212 -2.52 5.28 -0.74
N PHE A 213 -3.07 5.91 -1.76
CA PHE A 213 -2.44 6.05 -3.06
C PHE A 213 -2.53 7.48 -3.58
N HIS A 214 -1.47 7.89 -4.26
CA HIS A 214 -1.48 9.05 -5.14
C HIS A 214 -1.94 8.64 -6.54
N VAL A 215 -2.91 9.32 -7.10
CA VAL A 215 -3.40 9.06 -8.46
C VAL A 215 -2.47 9.73 -9.47
N ILE A 216 -1.78 8.93 -10.30
CA ILE A 216 -0.90 9.46 -11.35
C ILE A 216 -1.69 9.90 -12.56
N TRP A 217 -2.62 9.05 -13.00
CA TRP A 217 -3.38 9.20 -14.25
C TRP A 217 -4.69 8.44 -14.15
N ASN A 218 -5.68 8.81 -14.96
CA ASN A 218 -6.93 8.06 -15.08
C ASN A 218 -7.24 7.79 -16.56
N GLN A 219 -7.07 6.55 -16.99
CA GLN A 219 -7.27 6.14 -18.39
C GLN A 219 -8.73 6.27 -18.85
N GLU A 220 -9.71 6.16 -17.94
CA GLU A 220 -11.13 6.32 -18.29
C GLU A 220 -11.49 7.78 -18.55
N ARG A 221 -10.87 8.72 -17.81
CA ARG A 221 -11.00 10.15 -18.10
C ARG A 221 -10.39 10.52 -19.45
N GLU A 222 -9.22 9.96 -19.76
CA GLU A 222 -8.59 10.13 -21.08
C GLU A 222 -9.49 9.60 -22.19
N ALA A 223 -10.00 8.38 -22.06
CA ALA A 223 -10.92 7.78 -23.03
C ALA A 223 -12.24 8.57 -23.20
N ALA A 224 -12.70 9.22 -22.13
CA ALA A 224 -13.88 10.09 -22.14
C ALA A 224 -13.59 11.51 -22.64
N GLY A 225 -12.34 11.85 -22.99
CA GLY A 225 -11.94 13.19 -23.42
C GLY A 225 -12.03 14.24 -22.31
N LEU A 226 -11.99 13.83 -21.04
CA LEU A 226 -12.00 14.73 -19.89
C LEU A 226 -10.61 15.28 -19.62
N ASP A 227 -10.56 16.55 -19.23
CA ASP A 227 -9.29 17.22 -18.91
C ASP A 227 -8.61 16.56 -17.71
N GLN A 228 -7.32 16.31 -17.86
CA GLN A 228 -6.43 15.85 -16.79
C GLN A 228 -4.97 16.13 -17.11
N LYS A 229 -4.14 16.21 -16.07
CA LYS A 229 -2.70 16.38 -16.16
C LYS A 229 -2.01 15.29 -15.36
N MET A 230 -1.00 14.63 -15.91
CA MET A 230 -0.22 13.64 -15.18
C MET A 230 0.39 14.25 -13.90
N SER A 231 0.30 13.53 -12.81
CA SER A 231 0.81 13.93 -11.49
C SER A 231 1.79 12.89 -10.96
N GLU A 232 3.08 13.21 -10.97
CA GLU A 232 4.15 12.28 -10.55
C GLU A 232 4.65 12.55 -9.12
N ASP A 233 4.31 13.71 -8.55
CA ASP A 233 4.71 14.07 -7.18
C ASP A 233 3.89 13.30 -6.13
N THR A 234 4.48 12.23 -5.60
CA THR A 234 3.87 11.37 -4.59
C THR A 234 3.99 11.88 -3.16
N SER A 235 4.50 13.10 -2.95
CA SER A 235 4.72 13.66 -1.61
C SER A 235 3.46 13.74 -0.76
N ALA A 236 2.29 13.97 -1.40
CA ALA A 236 1.01 14.00 -0.71
C ALA A 236 0.67 12.65 -0.05
N SER A 237 0.76 11.53 -0.79
CA SER A 237 0.47 10.20 -0.23
C SER A 237 1.46 9.77 0.85
N VAL A 238 2.73 10.16 0.72
CA VAL A 238 3.76 9.95 1.74
C VAL A 238 3.39 10.69 3.04
N LYS A 239 3.04 11.97 2.94
CA LYS A 239 2.62 12.78 4.10
C LYS A 239 1.35 12.23 4.74
N VAL A 240 0.37 11.81 3.94
CA VAL A 240 -0.87 11.18 4.44
C VAL A 240 -0.56 9.88 5.18
N ALA A 241 0.33 9.03 4.66
CA ALA A 241 0.71 7.78 5.32
C ALA A 241 1.38 8.04 6.68
N VAL A 242 2.32 9.00 6.75
CA VAL A 242 3.02 9.35 8.01
C VAL A 242 2.05 10.00 9.02
N GLU A 243 1.19 10.92 8.59
CA GLU A 243 0.19 11.55 9.47
C GLU A 243 -0.86 10.51 9.95
N GLY A 244 -1.31 9.63 9.06
CA GLY A 244 -2.18 8.51 9.41
C GLY A 244 -1.54 7.60 10.45
N LEU A 245 -0.25 7.30 10.31
CA LEU A 245 0.50 6.51 11.28
C LEU A 245 0.60 7.20 12.65
N LYS A 246 0.83 8.51 12.70
CA LYS A 246 0.83 9.28 13.96
C LYS A 246 -0.52 9.18 14.67
N ARG A 247 -1.63 9.35 13.94
CA ARG A 247 -2.98 9.22 14.49
C ARG A 247 -3.25 7.82 15.04
N LEU A 248 -2.76 6.81 14.34
CA LEU A 248 -2.89 5.42 14.77
C LEU A 248 -2.10 5.14 16.06
N ILE A 249 -0.85 5.63 16.15
CA ILE A 249 -0.03 5.54 17.37
C ILE A 249 -0.73 6.20 18.56
N GLU A 250 -1.30 7.39 18.37
CA GLU A 250 -2.05 8.08 19.43
C GLU A 250 -3.31 7.30 19.85
N ALA A 251 -4.04 6.72 18.89
CA ALA A 251 -5.22 5.91 19.16
C ALA A 251 -4.87 4.63 19.92
N ASP A 252 -3.81 3.94 19.50
CA ASP A 252 -3.33 2.71 20.18
C ASP A 252 -2.88 2.99 21.60
N ARG A 253 -2.18 4.09 21.86
CA ARG A 253 -1.80 4.52 23.22
C ARG A 253 -3.02 4.78 24.10
N LYS A 254 -4.05 5.47 23.57
CA LYS A 254 -5.30 5.70 24.31
C LYS A 254 -6.03 4.40 24.60
N ALA A 255 -5.92 3.41 23.75
CA ALA A 255 -6.51 2.09 23.91
C ALA A 255 -5.64 1.13 24.76
N GLY A 256 -4.45 1.54 25.18
CA GLY A 256 -3.51 0.71 25.97
C GLY A 256 -2.82 -0.39 25.17
N ARG A 257 -2.63 -0.15 23.88
CA ARG A 257 -1.99 -1.09 22.92
C ARG A 257 -0.61 -0.61 22.51
#